data_77d205c6ed9a54c85b5bb87c7905effe
#
_entry.id   77d205c6ed9a54c85b5bb87c7905effe
#
_cell.length_a   1.000
_cell.length_b   1.000
_cell.length_c   1.000
_cell.angle_alpha   90.00
_cell.angle_beta   90.00
_cell.angle_gamma   90.00
#
_symmetry.space_group_name_H-M   'P 1'
#
loop_
_entity.id
_entity.type
_entity.pdbx_description
1 polymer ?
#
loop_
_entity_poly.entity_id
_entity_poly.type
_entity_poly.pdbx_seq_one_letter_code
_entity_poly.pdbx_strand_id
1 'polypeptide(L)'
;MSEKQVAVIGLGVMGLPMVRNLVKAGITTEVWNRSEPSILKAVEAGASRAANLSVVSAPIILTVLPDIKEVREVIANGLTLNPGTLLVVMGTVSPVAMVDLAEELSAKEIRVVDAPMSGGDVGAINGTLSIMVGAEQSDYEELLPIFQAIGKTIRLLGPVGSGQLTKACNQVVVAITLTALGEAVTLARKSGLDAHAVLDILSGGLANSQALQIKREKIESGDFTPGGFSKFQLKDLRFALESAIATGVELPVTSVVTELFTDLVKNGDGDLDHSAIIREIERRVK
;
A
#
# COMPACT_ATOMS: atom_id res chain seq x y z
N MET A 1 23.23 22.67 -4.06
CA MET A 1 22.53 21.47 -3.55
C MET A 1 22.64 20.44 -4.64
N SER A 2 23.27 19.27 -4.40
CA SER A 2 23.33 18.20 -5.40
C SER A 2 21.90 17.81 -5.77
N GLU A 3 21.60 17.74 -7.05
CA GLU A 3 20.30 17.25 -7.57
C GLU A 3 20.03 15.87 -6.97
N LYS A 4 18.99 15.74 -6.13
CA LYS A 4 18.62 14.44 -5.58
C LYS A 4 18.07 13.58 -6.71
N GLN A 5 18.79 12.53 -7.07
CA GLN A 5 18.34 11.53 -8.03
C GLN A 5 17.60 10.40 -7.32
N VAL A 6 16.41 10.08 -7.82
CA VAL A 6 15.56 9.01 -7.30
C VAL A 6 15.25 8.04 -8.43
N ALA A 7 15.39 6.75 -8.20
CA ALA A 7 14.84 5.73 -9.08
C ALA A 7 13.52 5.19 -8.50
N VAL A 8 12.51 4.99 -9.35
CA VAL A 8 11.25 4.35 -8.98
C VAL A 8 11.10 3.04 -9.75
N ILE A 9 11.05 1.93 -9.00
CA ILE A 9 10.85 0.57 -9.52
C ILE A 9 9.42 0.14 -9.23
N GLY A 10 8.63 -0.06 -10.30
CA GLY A 10 7.21 -0.40 -10.21
C GLY A 10 6.30 0.79 -10.47
N LEU A 11 5.73 0.82 -11.70
CA LEU A 11 4.87 1.89 -12.22
C LEU A 11 3.41 1.42 -12.35
N GLY A 12 2.91 0.82 -11.28
CA GLY A 12 1.50 0.44 -11.16
C GLY A 12 0.60 1.63 -10.82
N VAL A 13 -0.59 1.33 -10.30
CA VAL A 13 -1.62 2.30 -9.92
C VAL A 13 -1.11 3.35 -8.93
N MET A 14 -0.16 2.97 -8.06
CA MET A 14 0.46 3.88 -7.10
C MET A 14 1.73 4.55 -7.65
N GLY A 15 2.65 3.76 -8.23
CA GLY A 15 3.98 4.25 -8.60
C GLY A 15 3.98 5.27 -9.73
N LEU A 16 3.13 5.12 -10.76
CA LEU A 16 3.08 6.08 -11.86
C LEU A 16 2.61 7.48 -11.43
N PRO A 17 1.53 7.64 -10.64
CA PRO A 17 1.17 8.95 -10.07
C PRO A 17 2.26 9.54 -9.17
N MET A 18 2.92 8.71 -8.37
CA MET A 18 4.04 9.17 -7.51
C MET A 18 5.17 9.76 -8.36
N VAL A 19 5.57 9.09 -9.46
CA VAL A 19 6.58 9.62 -10.40
C VAL A 19 6.18 10.99 -10.93
N ARG A 20 4.92 11.17 -11.33
CA ARG A 20 4.41 12.47 -11.79
C ARG A 20 4.57 13.57 -10.74
N ASN A 21 4.27 13.26 -9.48
CA ASN A 21 4.41 14.20 -8.38
C ASN A 21 5.88 14.51 -8.07
N LEU A 22 6.78 13.52 -8.12
CA LEU A 22 8.22 13.72 -7.95
C LEU A 22 8.78 14.64 -9.02
N VAL A 23 8.48 14.38 -10.29
CA VAL A 23 8.91 15.23 -11.42
C VAL A 23 8.34 16.64 -11.29
N LYS A 24 7.05 16.77 -10.95
CA LYS A 24 6.40 18.08 -10.72
C LYS A 24 7.06 18.88 -9.60
N ALA A 25 7.60 18.19 -8.59
CA ALA A 25 8.36 18.81 -7.49
C ALA A 25 9.81 19.13 -7.87
N GLY A 26 10.24 18.89 -9.11
CA GLY A 26 11.60 19.16 -9.57
C GLY A 26 12.62 18.10 -9.14
N ILE A 27 12.18 16.92 -8.71
CA ILE A 27 13.06 15.81 -8.33
C ILE A 27 13.43 15.01 -9.59
N THR A 28 14.73 14.93 -9.90
CA THR A 28 15.22 14.13 -11.03
C THR A 28 14.90 12.67 -10.78
N THR A 29 14.03 12.11 -11.61
CA THR A 29 13.46 10.77 -11.40
C THR A 29 13.79 9.85 -12.57
N GLU A 30 14.42 8.72 -12.28
CA GLU A 30 14.63 7.60 -13.17
C GLU A 30 13.56 6.53 -12.90
N VAL A 31 13.13 5.79 -13.93
CA VAL A 31 12.08 4.78 -13.77
C VAL A 31 12.43 3.46 -14.44
N TRP A 32 12.00 2.38 -13.81
CA TRP A 32 11.98 1.06 -14.41
C TRP A 32 10.69 0.31 -14.06
N ASN A 33 10.17 -0.44 -15.02
CA ASN A 33 9.02 -1.31 -14.85
C ASN A 33 9.06 -2.47 -15.84
N ARG A 34 8.39 -3.58 -15.55
CA ARG A 34 8.26 -4.72 -16.50
C ARG A 34 7.40 -4.37 -17.71
N SER A 35 6.41 -3.49 -17.53
CA SER A 35 5.45 -3.11 -18.57
C SER A 35 5.87 -1.82 -19.26
N GLU A 36 6.13 -1.90 -20.55
CA GLU A 36 6.54 -0.77 -21.40
C GLU A 36 5.54 0.40 -21.42
N PRO A 37 4.21 0.18 -21.53
CA PRO A 37 3.26 1.30 -21.56
C PRO A 37 3.31 2.20 -20.31
N SER A 38 3.63 1.65 -19.14
CA SER A 38 3.78 2.46 -17.92
C SER A 38 5.05 3.30 -17.94
N ILE A 39 6.14 2.77 -18.51
CA ILE A 39 7.40 3.51 -18.68
C ILE A 39 7.18 4.70 -19.62
N LEU A 40 6.53 4.51 -20.76
CA LEU A 40 6.23 5.58 -21.70
C LEU A 40 5.44 6.72 -21.05
N LYS A 41 4.42 6.40 -20.27
CA LYS A 41 3.64 7.40 -19.51
C LYS A 41 4.46 8.16 -18.45
N ALA A 42 5.45 7.52 -17.86
CA ALA A 42 6.36 8.16 -16.92
C ALA A 42 7.35 9.08 -17.63
N VAL A 43 7.88 8.67 -18.79
CA VAL A 43 8.76 9.48 -19.64
C VAL A 43 8.03 10.71 -20.20
N GLU A 44 6.78 10.55 -20.65
CA GLU A 44 5.90 11.69 -21.04
C GLU A 44 5.71 12.70 -19.91
N ALA A 45 5.74 12.24 -18.67
CA ALA A 45 5.66 13.10 -17.49
C ALA A 45 7.00 13.76 -17.11
N GLY A 46 8.10 13.44 -17.80
CA GLY A 46 9.42 14.03 -17.61
C GLY A 46 10.41 13.17 -16.82
N ALA A 47 10.09 11.91 -16.51
CA ALA A 47 11.06 10.98 -15.93
C ALA A 47 12.02 10.44 -16.99
N SER A 48 13.23 10.04 -16.58
CA SER A 48 14.17 9.31 -17.41
C SER A 48 13.93 7.80 -17.33
N ARG A 49 14.17 7.09 -18.41
CA ARG A 49 14.05 5.64 -18.46
C ARG A 49 15.38 4.95 -18.16
N ALA A 50 15.41 4.01 -17.22
CA ALA A 50 16.49 3.02 -17.16
C ALA A 50 16.28 1.94 -18.22
N ALA A 51 17.32 1.63 -18.99
CA ALA A 51 17.25 0.62 -20.05
C ALA A 51 17.01 -0.80 -19.47
N ASN A 52 17.57 -1.08 -18.31
CA ASN A 52 17.38 -2.30 -17.53
C ASN A 52 17.72 -2.01 -16.04
N LEU A 53 17.53 -3.00 -15.16
CA LEU A 53 17.79 -2.85 -13.72
C LEU A 53 19.28 -2.58 -13.41
N SER A 54 20.21 -3.13 -14.19
CA SER A 54 21.63 -3.01 -13.89
C SER A 54 22.25 -1.64 -14.20
N VAL A 55 21.53 -0.79 -14.92
CA VAL A 55 21.97 0.59 -15.20
C VAL A 55 21.25 1.62 -14.32
N VAL A 56 20.40 1.20 -13.43
CA VAL A 56 19.83 2.09 -12.40
C VAL A 56 20.96 2.58 -11.51
N SER A 57 21.16 3.89 -11.45
CA SER A 57 22.32 4.51 -10.80
C SER A 57 21.97 5.53 -9.72
N ALA A 58 20.66 5.76 -9.49
CA ALA A 58 20.21 6.69 -8.48
C ALA A 58 20.62 6.22 -7.06
N PRO A 59 21.11 7.13 -6.20
CA PRO A 59 21.49 6.79 -4.83
C PRO A 59 20.30 6.42 -3.95
N ILE A 60 19.08 6.81 -4.34
CA ILE A 60 17.83 6.51 -3.62
C ILE A 60 16.92 5.74 -4.57
N ILE A 61 16.49 4.55 -4.15
CA ILE A 61 15.66 3.65 -4.96
C ILE A 61 14.35 3.38 -4.21
N LEU A 62 13.23 3.84 -4.77
CA LEU A 62 11.90 3.57 -4.27
C LEU A 62 11.33 2.33 -4.98
N THR A 63 11.00 1.29 -4.25
CA THR A 63 10.30 0.12 -4.80
C THR A 63 8.81 0.20 -4.45
N VAL A 64 7.95 0.24 -5.48
CA VAL A 64 6.49 0.27 -5.36
C VAL A 64 5.96 -1.05 -5.92
N LEU A 65 6.30 -2.13 -5.24
CA LEU A 65 6.06 -3.52 -5.63
C LEU A 65 5.09 -4.20 -4.66
N PRO A 66 4.33 -5.23 -5.08
CA PRO A 66 3.24 -5.79 -4.27
C PRO A 66 3.68 -6.56 -3.03
N ASP A 67 4.89 -7.15 -3.02
CA ASP A 67 5.40 -7.92 -1.88
C ASP A 67 6.93 -7.92 -1.85
N ILE A 68 7.51 -8.39 -0.73
CA ILE A 68 8.95 -8.54 -0.52
C ILE A 68 9.58 -9.49 -1.55
N LYS A 69 8.83 -10.47 -2.01
CA LYS A 69 9.25 -11.40 -3.07
C LYS A 69 9.66 -10.65 -4.34
N GLU A 70 8.82 -9.73 -4.80
CA GLU A 70 9.12 -8.94 -6.01
C GLU A 70 10.27 -7.96 -5.77
N VAL A 71 10.46 -7.46 -4.55
CA VAL A 71 11.64 -6.65 -4.19
C VAL A 71 12.91 -7.51 -4.31
N ARG A 72 12.91 -8.73 -3.76
CA ARG A 72 14.03 -9.67 -3.90
C ARG A 72 14.26 -10.10 -5.35
N GLU A 73 13.19 -10.30 -6.12
CA GLU A 73 13.29 -10.63 -7.55
C GLU A 73 13.97 -9.52 -8.36
N VAL A 74 13.67 -8.26 -8.15
CA VAL A 74 14.33 -7.17 -8.91
C VAL A 74 15.79 -7.03 -8.49
N ILE A 75 16.15 -7.27 -7.24
CA ILE A 75 17.54 -7.31 -6.77
C ILE A 75 18.27 -8.48 -7.44
N ALA A 76 17.70 -9.68 -7.43
CA ALA A 76 18.29 -10.87 -8.03
C ALA A 76 18.41 -10.77 -9.57
N ASN A 77 17.49 -10.07 -10.21
CA ASN A 77 17.46 -9.86 -11.66
C ASN A 77 18.33 -8.66 -12.13
N GLY A 78 19.23 -8.19 -11.28
CA GLY A 78 20.29 -7.29 -11.64
C GLY A 78 20.13 -5.84 -11.22
N LEU A 79 19.18 -5.51 -10.32
CA LEU A 79 19.18 -4.18 -9.71
C LEU A 79 20.50 -3.97 -8.95
N THR A 80 21.30 -3.04 -9.42
CA THR A 80 22.60 -2.75 -8.82
C THR A 80 22.40 -1.90 -7.57
N LEU A 81 22.78 -2.46 -6.43
CA LEU A 81 22.82 -1.75 -5.15
C LEU A 81 24.29 -1.55 -4.78
N ASN A 82 24.76 -0.33 -4.85
CA ASN A 82 26.12 0.04 -4.45
C ASN A 82 26.17 0.38 -2.95
N PRO A 83 27.33 0.21 -2.28
CA PRO A 83 27.51 0.73 -0.91
C PRO A 83 27.02 2.17 -0.78
N GLY A 84 26.23 2.45 0.26
CA GLY A 84 25.59 3.74 0.47
C GLY A 84 24.24 3.95 -0.23
N THR A 85 23.81 3.08 -1.13
CA THR A 85 22.45 3.14 -1.71
C THR A 85 21.39 3.09 -0.61
N LEU A 86 20.36 3.92 -0.74
CA LEU A 86 19.19 3.93 0.13
C LEU A 86 18.01 3.26 -0.60
N LEU A 87 17.71 2.03 -0.21
CA LEU A 87 16.58 1.25 -0.74
C LEU A 87 15.34 1.49 0.11
N VAL A 88 14.30 2.03 -0.49
CA VAL A 88 13.03 2.35 0.18
C VAL A 88 11.94 1.40 -0.32
N VAL A 89 11.40 0.58 0.57
CA VAL A 89 10.31 -0.35 0.26
C VAL A 89 8.97 0.31 0.59
N MET A 90 8.25 0.72 -0.45
CA MET A 90 6.99 1.45 -0.32
C MET A 90 5.74 0.57 -0.53
N GLY A 91 5.90 -0.64 -1.04
CA GLY A 91 4.84 -1.64 -1.06
C GLY A 91 4.51 -2.15 0.34
N THR A 92 3.32 -2.74 0.51
CA THR A 92 2.96 -3.42 1.77
C THR A 92 3.51 -4.83 1.75
N VAL A 93 4.45 -5.09 2.64
CA VAL A 93 5.16 -6.37 2.78
C VAL A 93 5.12 -6.86 4.23
N SER A 94 5.51 -8.12 4.49
CA SER A 94 5.62 -8.64 5.85
C SER A 94 6.61 -7.80 6.67
N PRO A 95 6.24 -7.31 7.87
CA PRO A 95 7.16 -6.61 8.75
C PRO A 95 8.38 -7.45 9.14
N VAL A 96 8.21 -8.77 9.34
CA VAL A 96 9.29 -9.71 9.66
C VAL A 96 10.24 -9.82 8.48
N ALA A 97 9.72 -10.12 7.27
CA ALA A 97 10.55 -10.25 6.08
C ALA A 97 11.22 -8.92 5.66
N MET A 98 10.68 -7.78 6.09
CA MET A 98 11.30 -6.47 5.90
C MET A 98 12.56 -6.31 6.74
N VAL A 99 12.50 -6.71 8.01
CA VAL A 99 13.67 -6.72 8.92
C VAL A 99 14.74 -7.66 8.38
N ASP A 100 14.36 -8.89 7.98
CA ASP A 100 15.30 -9.86 7.41
C ASP A 100 16.02 -9.30 6.17
N LEU A 101 15.29 -8.61 5.27
CA LEU A 101 15.89 -7.97 4.09
C LEU A 101 16.88 -6.86 4.49
N ALA A 102 16.54 -6.06 5.49
CA ALA A 102 17.42 -4.98 5.96
C ALA A 102 18.70 -5.53 6.58
N GLU A 103 18.63 -6.58 7.40
CA GLU A 103 19.79 -7.26 7.98
C GLU A 103 20.70 -7.85 6.90
N GLU A 104 20.13 -8.54 5.90
CA GLU A 104 20.88 -9.10 4.78
C GLU A 104 21.63 -8.02 3.97
N LEU A 105 20.99 -6.89 3.70
CA LEU A 105 21.56 -5.82 2.88
C LEU A 105 22.53 -4.93 3.65
N SER A 106 22.41 -4.84 4.97
CA SER A 106 23.33 -4.07 5.81
C SER A 106 24.77 -4.60 5.73
N ALA A 107 24.94 -5.91 5.58
CA ALA A 107 26.25 -6.53 5.35
C ALA A 107 26.95 -6.09 4.05
N LYS A 108 26.19 -5.45 3.14
CA LYS A 108 26.66 -4.88 1.87
C LYS A 108 26.70 -3.34 1.89
N GLU A 109 26.59 -2.76 3.08
CA GLU A 109 26.54 -1.30 3.30
C GLU A 109 25.37 -0.62 2.55
N ILE A 110 24.26 -1.36 2.33
CA ILE A 110 23.02 -0.83 1.76
C ILE A 110 22.10 -0.41 2.90
N ARG A 111 21.66 0.83 2.86
CA ARG A 111 20.67 1.37 3.81
C ARG A 111 19.26 0.99 3.36
N VAL A 112 18.44 0.53 4.26
CA VAL A 112 17.08 0.06 3.94
C VAL A 112 16.07 0.79 4.81
N VAL A 113 14.98 1.24 4.16
CA VAL A 113 13.86 1.95 4.80
C VAL A 113 12.57 1.30 4.33
N ASP A 114 11.63 1.10 5.22
CA ASP A 114 10.26 0.78 4.86
C ASP A 114 9.36 2.02 4.99
N ALA A 115 8.57 2.26 3.95
CA ALA A 115 7.71 3.43 3.86
C ALA A 115 6.36 3.10 3.19
N PRO A 116 5.60 2.12 3.70
CA PRO A 116 4.29 1.80 3.15
C PRO A 116 3.33 2.98 3.26
N MET A 117 2.31 2.94 2.40
CA MET A 117 1.43 4.09 2.16
C MET A 117 -0.04 3.76 2.42
N SER A 118 -0.80 4.80 2.75
CA SER A 118 -2.26 4.77 2.79
C SER A 118 -2.82 5.99 2.06
N GLY A 119 -4.03 5.86 1.47
CA GLY A 119 -4.70 6.93 0.71
C GLY A 119 -5.16 6.49 -0.69
N GLY A 120 -4.81 5.26 -1.11
CA GLY A 120 -5.18 4.69 -2.39
C GLY A 120 -4.63 5.45 -3.59
N ASP A 121 -5.19 5.17 -4.76
CA ASP A 121 -4.85 5.81 -6.04
C ASP A 121 -5.15 7.32 -6.02
N VAL A 122 -6.25 7.74 -5.41
CA VAL A 122 -6.61 9.15 -5.24
C VAL A 122 -5.54 9.90 -4.44
N GLY A 123 -5.05 9.32 -3.34
CA GLY A 123 -3.97 9.88 -2.54
C GLY A 123 -2.65 9.97 -3.32
N ALA A 124 -2.34 8.96 -4.13
CA ALA A 124 -1.15 8.93 -4.97
C ALA A 124 -1.21 9.99 -6.08
N ILE A 125 -2.37 10.15 -6.74
CA ILE A 125 -2.58 11.16 -7.79
C ILE A 125 -2.44 12.57 -7.22
N ASN A 126 -3.03 12.84 -6.06
CA ASN A 126 -3.05 14.15 -5.45
C ASN A 126 -1.80 14.50 -4.63
N GLY A 127 -0.86 13.57 -4.44
CA GLY A 127 0.31 13.77 -3.59
C GLY A 127 -0.05 13.92 -2.10
N THR A 128 -1.11 13.25 -1.65
CA THR A 128 -1.65 13.39 -0.29
C THR A 128 -1.58 12.09 0.52
N LEU A 129 -0.69 11.17 0.13
CA LEU A 129 -0.51 9.89 0.82
C LEU A 129 -0.14 10.09 2.30
N SER A 130 -0.61 9.16 3.14
CA SER A 130 -0.06 8.94 4.47
C SER A 130 1.08 7.92 4.35
N ILE A 131 2.30 8.32 4.73
CA ILE A 131 3.52 7.51 4.61
C ILE A 131 4.00 7.16 6.02
N MET A 132 4.13 5.86 6.26
CA MET A 132 4.51 5.28 7.55
C MET A 132 5.95 4.83 7.46
N VAL A 133 6.89 5.58 8.09
CA VAL A 133 8.32 5.35 7.88
C VAL A 133 8.93 4.56 9.03
N GLY A 134 9.59 3.45 8.69
CA GLY A 134 10.50 2.72 9.56
C GLY A 134 11.95 2.93 9.08
N ALA A 135 12.75 3.67 9.84
CA ALA A 135 14.09 4.08 9.44
C ALA A 135 14.92 4.58 10.63
N GLU A 136 16.22 4.76 10.42
CA GLU A 136 17.04 5.64 11.24
C GLU A 136 16.67 7.11 11.01
N GLN A 137 16.87 7.97 12.00
CA GLN A 137 16.51 9.38 11.94
C GLN A 137 17.17 10.11 10.74
N SER A 138 18.44 9.82 10.49
CA SER A 138 19.20 10.43 9.37
C SER A 138 18.63 10.09 8.00
N ASP A 139 18.20 8.82 7.80
CA ASP A 139 17.61 8.34 6.56
C ASP A 139 16.21 8.95 6.35
N TYR A 140 15.44 9.07 7.44
CA TYR A 140 14.15 9.78 7.41
C TYR A 140 14.30 11.23 6.98
N GLU A 141 15.28 11.97 7.56
CA GLU A 141 15.54 13.37 7.21
C GLU A 141 15.99 13.54 5.76
N GLU A 142 16.82 12.59 5.25
CA GLU A 142 17.24 12.57 3.85
C GLU A 142 16.06 12.35 2.90
N LEU A 143 15.12 11.46 3.25
CA LEU A 143 13.95 11.12 2.44
C LEU A 143 12.79 12.12 2.56
N LEU A 144 12.75 12.93 3.60
CA LEU A 144 11.62 13.81 3.89
C LEU A 144 11.21 14.71 2.71
N PRO A 145 12.13 15.37 1.97
CA PRO A 145 11.75 16.16 0.79
C PRO A 145 11.12 15.33 -0.34
N ILE A 146 11.54 14.06 -0.49
CA ILE A 146 10.98 13.12 -1.47
C ILE A 146 9.57 12.72 -1.05
N PHE A 147 9.39 12.36 0.22
CA PHE A 147 8.08 12.00 0.76
C PHE A 147 7.09 13.15 0.71
N GLN A 148 7.53 14.39 0.95
CA GLN A 148 6.69 15.59 0.86
C GLN A 148 6.17 15.86 -0.55
N ALA A 149 6.84 15.40 -1.59
CA ALA A 149 6.37 15.51 -2.96
C ALA A 149 5.19 14.56 -3.27
N ILE A 150 5.04 13.47 -2.51
CA ILE A 150 4.06 12.40 -2.79
C ILE A 150 3.06 12.18 -1.65
N GLY A 151 3.27 12.79 -0.49
CA GLY A 151 2.45 12.58 0.70
C GLY A 151 2.27 13.83 1.55
N LYS A 152 1.22 13.82 2.36
CA LYS A 152 0.85 14.92 3.27
C LYS A 152 1.11 14.57 4.74
N THR A 153 0.81 13.34 5.13
CA THR A 153 1.03 12.85 6.50
C THR A 153 2.20 11.89 6.49
N ILE A 154 3.35 12.34 6.98
CA ILE A 154 4.60 11.57 6.96
C ILE A 154 5.07 11.44 8.41
N ARG A 155 5.31 10.21 8.87
CA ARG A 155 5.73 9.96 10.25
C ARG A 155 6.82 8.90 10.30
N LEU A 156 7.90 9.22 11.00
CA LEU A 156 8.86 8.22 11.49
C LEU A 156 8.23 7.49 12.69
N LEU A 157 8.19 6.17 12.65
CA LEU A 157 7.46 5.33 13.60
C LEU A 157 8.38 4.43 14.43
N GLY A 158 9.65 4.36 14.06
CA GLY A 158 10.67 3.56 14.72
C GLY A 158 11.68 3.02 13.71
N PRO A 159 12.48 2.00 14.09
CA PRO A 159 13.43 1.35 13.20
C PRO A 159 12.74 0.64 12.04
N VAL A 160 13.53 0.10 11.12
CA VAL A 160 13.04 -0.69 9.97
C VAL A 160 12.06 -1.77 10.42
N GLY A 161 10.97 -1.92 9.67
CA GLY A 161 9.82 -2.78 10.00
C GLY A 161 8.67 -2.06 10.71
N SER A 162 8.93 -0.92 11.38
CA SER A 162 7.90 -0.16 12.12
C SER A 162 6.85 0.46 11.19
N GLY A 163 7.24 0.89 10.01
CA GLY A 163 6.31 1.37 8.97
C GLY A 163 5.38 0.27 8.50
N GLN A 164 5.92 -0.92 8.18
CA GLN A 164 5.13 -2.08 7.75
C GLN A 164 4.19 -2.57 8.86
N LEU A 165 4.65 -2.61 10.10
CA LEU A 165 3.80 -2.96 11.24
C LEU A 165 2.66 -1.95 11.44
N THR A 166 2.95 -0.66 11.30
CA THR A 166 1.92 0.38 11.34
C THR A 166 0.92 0.23 10.18
N LYS A 167 1.43 -0.13 9.00
CA LYS A 167 0.56 -0.44 7.86
C LYS A 167 -0.31 -1.67 8.12
N ALA A 168 0.21 -2.71 8.75
CA ALA A 168 -0.58 -3.87 9.15
C ALA A 168 -1.71 -3.47 10.12
N CYS A 169 -1.44 -2.63 11.12
CA CYS A 169 -2.47 -2.06 12.00
C CYS A 169 -3.53 -1.26 11.23
N ASN A 170 -3.11 -0.43 10.27
CA ASN A 170 -4.05 0.30 9.41
C ASN A 170 -4.96 -0.66 8.62
N GLN A 171 -4.41 -1.73 8.05
CA GLN A 171 -5.16 -2.69 7.24
C GLN A 171 -6.15 -3.52 8.06
N VAL A 172 -5.82 -3.83 9.31
CA VAL A 172 -6.77 -4.41 10.29
C VAL A 172 -8.00 -3.51 10.43
N VAL A 173 -7.79 -2.22 10.71
CA VAL A 173 -8.90 -1.26 10.88
C VAL A 173 -9.73 -1.11 9.61
N VAL A 174 -9.07 -0.99 8.45
CA VAL A 174 -9.75 -0.86 7.14
C VAL A 174 -10.62 -2.09 6.85
N ALA A 175 -10.07 -3.30 6.97
CA ALA A 175 -10.79 -4.53 6.65
C ALA A 175 -11.99 -4.76 7.57
N ILE A 176 -11.82 -4.56 8.87
CA ILE A 176 -12.91 -4.69 9.87
C ILE A 176 -14.00 -3.66 9.59
N THR A 177 -13.64 -2.41 9.28
CA THR A 177 -14.60 -1.37 8.95
C THR A 177 -15.41 -1.72 7.70
N LEU A 178 -14.76 -2.19 6.63
CA LEU A 178 -15.45 -2.59 5.39
C LEU A 178 -16.37 -3.80 5.62
N THR A 179 -15.94 -4.75 6.43
CA THR A 179 -16.75 -5.91 6.80
C THR A 179 -17.98 -5.47 7.62
N ALA A 180 -17.79 -4.61 8.61
CA ALA A 180 -18.90 -4.08 9.43
C ALA A 180 -19.91 -3.29 8.58
N LEU A 181 -19.44 -2.48 7.62
CA LEU A 181 -20.32 -1.78 6.66
C LEU A 181 -21.09 -2.77 5.79
N GLY A 182 -20.42 -3.83 5.32
CA GLY A 182 -21.06 -4.90 4.56
C GLY A 182 -22.17 -5.61 5.34
N GLU A 183 -21.94 -5.93 6.62
CA GLU A 183 -22.95 -6.53 7.49
C GLU A 183 -24.13 -5.56 7.75
N ALA A 184 -23.84 -4.30 8.07
CA ALA A 184 -24.87 -3.30 8.32
C ALA A 184 -25.77 -3.09 7.10
N VAL A 185 -25.19 -2.96 5.89
CA VAL A 185 -25.95 -2.77 4.64
C VAL A 185 -26.74 -4.01 4.29
N THR A 186 -26.17 -5.19 4.45
CA THR A 186 -26.87 -6.46 4.20
C THR A 186 -28.06 -6.63 5.15
N LEU A 187 -27.87 -6.34 6.44
CA LEU A 187 -28.95 -6.38 7.42
C LEU A 187 -30.06 -5.37 7.07
N ALA A 188 -29.71 -4.13 6.71
CA ALA A 188 -30.67 -3.09 6.32
C ALA A 188 -31.51 -3.54 5.12
N ARG A 189 -30.88 -3.99 4.04
CA ARG A 189 -31.54 -4.49 2.83
C ARG A 189 -32.50 -5.64 3.11
N LYS A 190 -32.07 -6.62 3.92
CA LYS A 190 -32.91 -7.77 4.29
C LYS A 190 -34.06 -7.41 5.24
N SER A 191 -33.93 -6.34 5.99
CA SER A 191 -34.99 -5.80 6.85
C SER A 191 -35.94 -4.83 6.11
N GLY A 192 -35.77 -4.66 4.79
CA GLY A 192 -36.60 -3.74 3.99
C GLY A 192 -36.29 -2.27 4.16
N LEU A 193 -35.14 -1.92 4.74
CA LEU A 193 -34.70 -0.54 4.88
C LEU A 193 -33.98 -0.07 3.61
N ASP A 194 -34.07 1.22 3.35
CA ASP A 194 -33.27 1.86 2.31
C ASP A 194 -31.81 1.96 2.75
N ALA A 195 -30.93 1.21 2.07
CA ALA A 195 -29.51 1.18 2.38
C ALA A 195 -28.84 2.56 2.22
N HIS A 196 -29.31 3.40 1.28
CA HIS A 196 -28.81 4.75 1.09
C HIS A 196 -29.07 5.61 2.36
N ALA A 197 -30.31 5.61 2.85
CA ALA A 197 -30.70 6.34 4.06
C ALA A 197 -29.92 5.83 5.31
N VAL A 198 -29.69 4.51 5.40
CA VAL A 198 -28.86 3.94 6.48
C VAL A 198 -27.43 4.46 6.41
N LEU A 199 -26.81 4.45 5.22
CA LEU A 199 -25.44 4.96 5.03
C LEU A 199 -25.34 6.47 5.32
N ASP A 200 -26.39 7.26 5.05
CA ASP A 200 -26.45 8.69 5.44
C ASP A 200 -26.34 8.85 6.96
N ILE A 201 -27.12 8.07 7.70
CA ILE A 201 -27.09 8.10 9.17
C ILE A 201 -25.72 7.66 9.70
N LEU A 202 -25.14 6.58 9.17
CA LEU A 202 -23.80 6.12 9.55
C LEU A 202 -22.74 7.19 9.28
N SER A 203 -22.85 7.89 8.15
CA SER A 203 -21.92 8.98 7.76
C SER A 203 -22.00 10.20 8.69
N GLY A 204 -23.13 10.45 9.32
CA GLY A 204 -23.34 11.59 10.23
C GLY A 204 -22.97 11.31 11.68
N GLY A 205 -22.68 10.06 12.05
CA GLY A 205 -22.47 9.63 13.44
C GLY A 205 -21.09 9.03 13.71
N LEU A 206 -20.97 8.34 14.85
CA LEU A 206 -19.74 7.65 15.29
C LEU A 206 -19.29 6.53 14.36
N ALA A 207 -20.20 5.99 13.54
CA ALA A 207 -19.88 4.97 12.54
C ALA A 207 -19.17 5.53 11.30
N ASN A 208 -19.03 6.86 11.20
CA ASN A 208 -18.33 7.48 10.09
C ASN A 208 -16.84 7.10 10.06
N SER A 209 -16.33 6.91 8.87
CA SER A 209 -14.91 6.63 8.62
C SER A 209 -14.53 7.07 7.20
N GLN A 210 -13.24 7.31 6.98
CA GLN A 210 -12.74 7.59 5.63
C GLN A 210 -13.02 6.42 4.67
N ALA A 211 -12.99 5.18 5.17
CA ALA A 211 -13.34 4.00 4.41
C ALA A 211 -14.79 4.04 3.92
N LEU A 212 -15.74 4.42 4.79
CA LEU A 212 -17.14 4.63 4.41
C LEU A 212 -17.26 5.72 3.33
N GLN A 213 -16.63 6.87 3.52
CA GLN A 213 -16.72 7.99 2.57
C GLN A 213 -16.21 7.62 1.17
N ILE A 214 -15.09 6.91 1.10
CA ILE A 214 -14.46 6.53 -0.19
C ILE A 214 -15.20 5.36 -0.86
N LYS A 215 -15.75 4.42 -0.07
CA LYS A 215 -16.30 3.16 -0.60
C LYS A 215 -17.83 3.15 -0.69
N ARG A 216 -18.49 4.19 -0.19
CA ARG A 216 -19.95 4.30 -0.18
C ARG A 216 -20.57 4.02 -1.54
N GLU A 217 -20.14 4.74 -2.59
CA GLU A 217 -20.67 4.59 -3.95
C GLU A 217 -20.55 3.15 -4.46
N LYS A 218 -19.41 2.48 -4.20
CA LYS A 218 -19.20 1.08 -4.59
C LYS A 218 -20.15 0.14 -3.87
N ILE A 219 -20.39 0.36 -2.59
CA ILE A 219 -21.31 -0.44 -1.76
C ILE A 219 -22.76 -0.24 -2.21
N GLU A 220 -23.16 0.98 -2.57
CA GLU A 220 -24.50 1.31 -3.03
C GLU A 220 -24.78 0.77 -4.44
N SER A 221 -23.87 1.00 -5.37
CA SER A 221 -24.01 0.62 -6.79
C SER A 221 -23.74 -0.85 -7.07
N GLY A 222 -22.93 -1.53 -6.21
CA GLY A 222 -22.42 -2.87 -6.49
C GLY A 222 -21.32 -2.90 -7.55
N ASP A 223 -20.80 -1.75 -7.98
CA ASP A 223 -19.62 -1.65 -8.86
C ASP A 223 -18.33 -1.71 -8.04
N PHE A 224 -17.73 -2.88 -7.99
CA PHE A 224 -16.48 -3.13 -7.27
C PHE A 224 -15.25 -3.05 -8.19
N THR A 225 -15.27 -2.17 -9.19
CA THR A 225 -14.05 -1.82 -9.96
C THR A 225 -12.92 -1.44 -9.00
N PRO A 226 -11.73 -2.07 -9.08
CA PRO A 226 -10.75 -2.01 -8.03
C PRO A 226 -10.08 -0.64 -7.90
N GLY A 227 -10.10 -0.10 -6.67
CA GLY A 227 -9.19 0.94 -6.17
C GLY A 227 -8.21 0.37 -5.13
N GLY A 228 -8.50 -0.85 -4.61
CA GLY A 228 -7.65 -1.66 -3.76
C GLY A 228 -8.15 -3.10 -3.84
N PHE A 229 -7.33 -4.03 -4.33
CA PHE A 229 -7.74 -5.42 -4.59
C PHE A 229 -8.02 -6.21 -3.31
N SER A 230 -9.08 -7.02 -3.30
CA SER A 230 -9.43 -7.93 -2.20
C SER A 230 -8.31 -8.92 -1.87
N LYS A 231 -7.62 -9.44 -2.88
CA LYS A 231 -6.47 -10.34 -2.69
C LYS A 231 -5.31 -9.68 -1.96
N PHE A 232 -5.08 -8.37 -2.16
CA PHE A 232 -4.04 -7.64 -1.44
C PHE A 232 -4.50 -7.32 -0.01
N GLN A 233 -5.78 -7.02 0.23
CA GLN A 233 -6.31 -6.89 1.58
C GLN A 233 -6.15 -8.19 2.37
N LEU A 234 -6.43 -9.35 1.76
CA LEU A 234 -6.19 -10.66 2.37
C LEU A 234 -4.72 -10.89 2.71
N LYS A 235 -3.80 -10.55 1.79
CA LYS A 235 -2.35 -10.63 2.02
C LYS A 235 -1.94 -9.76 3.22
N ASP A 236 -2.42 -8.53 3.28
CA ASP A 236 -2.09 -7.58 4.34
C ASP A 236 -2.60 -8.04 5.71
N LEU A 237 -3.81 -8.64 5.77
CA LEU A 237 -4.34 -9.24 7.01
C LEU A 237 -3.49 -10.42 7.50
N ARG A 238 -2.95 -11.23 6.59
CA ARG A 238 -2.03 -12.31 6.95
C ARG A 238 -0.74 -11.78 7.57
N PHE A 239 -0.20 -10.67 7.07
CA PHE A 239 0.95 -10.00 7.68
C PHE A 239 0.63 -9.46 9.08
N ALA A 240 -0.59 -8.95 9.30
CA ALA A 240 -1.03 -8.53 10.63
C ALA A 240 -1.09 -9.73 11.61
N LEU A 241 -1.62 -10.88 11.16
CA LEU A 241 -1.69 -12.09 11.98
C LEU A 241 -0.28 -12.68 12.23
N GLU A 242 0.61 -12.68 11.24
CA GLU A 242 2.01 -13.07 11.40
C GLU A 242 2.71 -12.22 12.49
N SER A 243 2.53 -10.91 12.42
CA SER A 243 3.09 -9.98 13.41
C SER A 243 2.48 -10.18 14.81
N ALA A 244 1.18 -10.50 14.87
CA ALA A 244 0.50 -10.80 16.12
C ALA A 244 1.06 -12.05 16.79
N ILE A 245 1.34 -13.12 16.03
CA ILE A 245 2.00 -14.33 16.51
C ILE A 245 3.40 -14.00 17.05
N ALA A 246 4.19 -13.22 16.30
CA ALA A 246 5.55 -12.85 16.69
C ALA A 246 5.61 -12.02 17.98
N THR A 247 4.53 -11.27 18.29
CA THR A 247 4.44 -10.41 19.49
C THR A 247 3.62 -11.01 20.63
N GLY A 248 3.03 -12.20 20.43
CA GLY A 248 2.16 -12.84 21.41
C GLY A 248 0.81 -12.16 21.63
N VAL A 249 0.34 -11.38 20.66
CA VAL A 249 -0.96 -10.69 20.68
C VAL A 249 -1.99 -11.52 19.92
N GLU A 250 -3.20 -11.65 20.46
CA GLU A 250 -4.32 -12.25 19.76
C GLU A 250 -5.17 -11.18 19.05
N LEU A 251 -5.54 -11.45 17.78
CA LEU A 251 -6.39 -10.59 16.96
C LEU A 251 -7.67 -11.35 16.55
N PRO A 252 -8.63 -11.63 17.46
CA PRO A 252 -9.76 -12.51 17.18
C PRO A 252 -10.66 -11.96 16.08
N VAL A 253 -10.97 -10.66 16.05
CA VAL A 253 -11.79 -10.06 15.00
C VAL A 253 -11.08 -10.10 13.64
N THR A 254 -9.78 -9.83 13.62
CA THR A 254 -8.97 -9.93 12.40
C THR A 254 -8.95 -11.35 11.85
N SER A 255 -8.90 -12.36 12.71
CA SER A 255 -8.93 -13.77 12.30
C SER A 255 -10.22 -14.09 11.54
N VAL A 256 -11.38 -13.74 12.10
CA VAL A 256 -12.69 -13.92 11.46
C VAL A 256 -12.77 -13.17 10.11
N VAL A 257 -12.34 -11.91 10.08
CA VAL A 257 -12.34 -11.11 8.86
C VAL A 257 -11.38 -11.68 7.81
N THR A 258 -10.25 -12.25 8.22
CA THR A 258 -9.31 -12.92 7.30
C THR A 258 -9.94 -14.17 6.65
N GLU A 259 -10.76 -14.92 7.39
CA GLU A 259 -11.52 -16.04 6.83
C GLU A 259 -12.54 -15.56 5.78
N LEU A 260 -13.28 -14.49 6.07
CA LEU A 260 -14.21 -13.87 5.12
C LEU A 260 -13.53 -13.43 3.82
N PHE A 261 -12.38 -12.75 3.92
CA PHE A 261 -11.59 -12.37 2.74
C PHE A 261 -10.99 -13.58 2.02
N THR A 262 -10.66 -14.65 2.75
CA THR A 262 -10.19 -15.91 2.14
C THR A 262 -11.28 -16.54 1.29
N ASP A 263 -12.51 -16.59 1.80
CA ASP A 263 -13.65 -17.13 1.06
C ASP A 263 -14.02 -16.25 -0.14
N LEU A 264 -14.00 -14.91 0.03
CA LEU A 264 -14.19 -13.97 -1.07
C LEU A 264 -13.21 -14.22 -2.23
N VAL A 265 -11.92 -14.40 -1.92
CA VAL A 265 -10.89 -14.69 -2.94
C VAL A 265 -11.07 -16.05 -3.57
N LYS A 266 -11.41 -17.08 -2.78
CA LYS A 266 -11.73 -18.45 -3.30
C LYS A 266 -12.94 -18.45 -4.23
N ASN A 267 -13.92 -17.58 -3.98
CA ASN A 267 -15.12 -17.42 -4.81
C ASN A 267 -14.87 -16.59 -6.09
N GLY A 268 -13.62 -16.23 -6.40
CA GLY A 268 -13.22 -15.55 -7.64
C GLY A 268 -13.24 -14.04 -7.59
N ASP A 269 -13.55 -13.42 -6.45
CA ASP A 269 -13.69 -11.97 -6.28
C ASP A 269 -12.36 -11.30 -5.81
N GLY A 270 -11.24 -12.00 -5.90
CA GLY A 270 -9.92 -11.49 -5.45
C GLY A 270 -9.43 -10.27 -6.21
N ASP A 271 -9.84 -10.10 -7.46
CA ASP A 271 -9.49 -8.97 -8.33
C ASP A 271 -10.50 -7.81 -8.24
N LEU A 272 -11.53 -7.93 -7.41
CA LEU A 272 -12.45 -6.83 -7.12
C LEU A 272 -11.90 -5.92 -6.01
N ASP A 273 -12.49 -4.73 -5.90
CA ASP A 273 -12.23 -3.82 -4.77
C ASP A 273 -12.50 -4.50 -3.43
N HIS A 274 -11.73 -4.20 -2.41
CA HIS A 274 -11.87 -4.82 -1.09
C HIS A 274 -13.22 -4.52 -0.40
N SER A 275 -13.96 -3.51 -0.86
CA SER A 275 -15.35 -3.30 -0.44
C SER A 275 -16.32 -4.39 -0.95
N ALA A 276 -15.88 -5.22 -1.92
CA ALA A 276 -16.63 -6.40 -2.37
C ALA A 276 -16.82 -7.47 -1.28
N ILE A 277 -16.21 -7.30 -0.09
CA ILE A 277 -16.46 -8.16 1.06
C ILE A 277 -17.96 -8.28 1.40
N ILE A 278 -18.77 -7.27 1.08
CA ILE A 278 -20.22 -7.33 1.22
C ILE A 278 -20.83 -8.50 0.43
N ARG A 279 -20.31 -8.86 -0.74
CA ARG A 279 -20.78 -9.99 -1.54
C ARG A 279 -20.62 -11.32 -0.80
N GLU A 280 -19.52 -11.47 -0.06
CA GLU A 280 -19.28 -12.67 0.73
C GLU A 280 -20.26 -12.75 1.93
N ILE A 281 -20.59 -11.61 2.52
CA ILE A 281 -21.59 -11.51 3.59
C ILE A 281 -22.99 -11.85 3.03
N GLU A 282 -23.35 -11.29 1.87
CA GLU A 282 -24.63 -11.56 1.19
C GLU A 282 -24.81 -13.04 0.81
N ARG A 283 -23.72 -13.74 0.41
CA ARG A 283 -23.74 -15.20 0.12
C ARG A 283 -24.12 -16.06 1.34
N ARG A 284 -23.90 -15.57 2.55
CA ARG A 284 -24.17 -16.26 3.81
C ARG A 284 -25.60 -16.03 4.32
N VAL A 285 -26.38 -15.19 3.63
CA VAL A 285 -27.78 -14.94 3.98
C VAL A 285 -28.63 -16.10 3.45
N LYS A 286 -29.42 -16.70 4.35
CA LYS A 286 -30.36 -17.79 4.04
C LYS A 286 -31.68 -17.26 3.52
#